data_41f58e674377c23682bb3bb9eb4545be
#
_entry.id   41f58e674377c23682bb3bb9eb4545be
#
_cell.length_a   1.000
_cell.length_b   1.000
_cell.length_c   1.000
_cell.angle_alpha   90.00
_cell.angle_beta   90.00
_cell.angle_gamma   90.00
#
_symmetry.space_group_name_H-M   'P 1'
#
loop_
_entity.id
_entity.type
_entity.pdbx_description
1 polymer ?
#
loop_
_entity_poly.entity_id
_entity_poly.type
_entity_poly.pdbx_seq_one_letter_code
_entity_poly.pdbx_strand_id
1 'polypeptide(L)'
;VGLSTLSRLSYSDYRSSNYYCKANMSVDVTKILEKLKGEKLKLFGDSANAYAAVKLDYIYNAPTTSSMYNCIDYDIPFYQMVFRGSASLSGKPINLDGDAQTEFLNSVSVASSLGFAICDHVDTNFVKNSYSFASQGVYSGISDAIKDYTAKIKPVLEKTDGAVITNYVKNGDVSETHFSNGVVICVNFGNDTAVTEYGEIQARSFICS
;
A
#
# COMPACT_ATOMS: atom_id res chain seq x y z
N VAL A 1 2.89 -12.18 -13.91
CA VAL A 1 2.30 -13.33 -13.18
C VAL A 1 1.92 -12.89 -11.79
N GLY A 2 0.65 -13.09 -11.39
CA GLY A 2 0.14 -12.79 -10.05
C GLY A 2 0.38 -13.96 -9.10
N LEU A 3 0.95 -13.67 -7.93
CA LEU A 3 1.38 -14.66 -6.94
C LEU A 3 0.84 -14.31 -5.54
N SER A 4 -0.44 -13.95 -5.45
CA SER A 4 -1.03 -13.42 -4.21
C SER A 4 -0.82 -14.32 -2.99
N THR A 5 -1.19 -15.59 -3.09
CA THR A 5 -1.09 -16.55 -1.97
C THR A 5 0.36 -16.86 -1.62
N LEU A 6 1.22 -17.13 -2.62
CA LEU A 6 2.63 -17.47 -2.41
C LEU A 6 3.43 -16.30 -1.84
N SER A 7 3.08 -15.06 -2.17
CA SER A 7 3.78 -13.89 -1.65
C SER A 7 3.41 -13.55 -0.21
N ARG A 8 2.17 -13.85 0.22
CA ARG A 8 1.62 -13.40 1.49
C ARG A 8 1.58 -14.48 2.57
N LEU A 9 1.19 -15.70 2.22
CA LEU A 9 0.94 -16.75 3.21
C LEU A 9 2.10 -17.73 3.28
N SER A 10 2.48 -18.08 4.50
CA SER A 10 3.46 -19.14 4.75
C SER A 10 2.81 -20.28 5.55
N TYR A 11 2.98 -21.48 5.07
CA TYR A 11 2.40 -22.69 5.65
C TYR A 11 3.50 -23.62 6.18
N SER A 12 3.12 -24.46 7.13
CA SER A 12 3.95 -25.54 7.63
C SER A 12 3.23 -26.86 7.46
N ASP A 13 3.97 -27.93 7.22
CA ASP A 13 3.48 -29.31 7.28
C ASP A 13 4.06 -29.95 8.54
N TYR A 14 3.19 -30.38 9.44
CA TYR A 14 3.57 -30.94 10.74
C TYR A 14 3.51 -32.48 10.75
N ARG A 15 3.37 -33.12 9.60
CA ARG A 15 3.39 -34.59 9.52
C ARG A 15 4.77 -35.11 9.92
N SER A 16 4.81 -36.11 10.81
CA SER A 16 6.09 -36.69 11.30
C SER A 16 6.97 -37.28 10.20
N SER A 17 6.34 -37.76 9.12
CA SER A 17 7.03 -38.31 7.95
C SER A 17 7.59 -37.27 6.98
N ASN A 18 7.17 -36.02 7.07
CA ASN A 18 7.60 -34.95 6.17
C ASN A 18 7.46 -33.59 6.87
N TYR A 19 8.32 -33.38 7.86
CA TYR A 19 8.34 -32.08 8.54
C TYR A 19 8.83 -30.97 7.60
N TYR A 20 7.95 -29.98 7.40
CA TYR A 20 8.23 -28.85 6.52
C TYR A 20 7.79 -27.55 7.21
N CYS A 21 8.72 -26.71 7.61
CA CYS A 21 8.43 -25.48 8.33
C CYS A 21 8.32 -24.26 7.40
N LYS A 22 7.83 -23.14 7.96
CA LYS A 22 7.70 -21.87 7.22
C LYS A 22 9.02 -21.39 6.60
N ALA A 23 10.15 -21.67 7.25
CA ALA A 23 11.47 -21.33 6.70
C ALA A 23 11.78 -22.13 5.43
N ASN A 24 11.47 -23.43 5.40
CA ASN A 24 11.61 -24.23 4.19
C ASN A 24 10.75 -23.68 3.05
N MET A 25 9.48 -23.34 3.36
CA MET A 25 8.59 -22.74 2.38
C MET A 25 9.14 -21.43 1.81
N SER A 26 9.66 -20.53 2.65
CA SER A 26 10.21 -19.25 2.19
C SER A 26 11.37 -19.44 1.21
N VAL A 27 12.24 -20.44 1.46
CA VAL A 27 13.34 -20.79 0.56
C VAL A 27 12.82 -21.31 -0.77
N ASP A 28 11.83 -22.21 -0.76
CA ASP A 28 11.29 -22.79 -1.99
C ASP A 28 10.50 -21.77 -2.81
N VAL A 29 9.72 -20.90 -2.15
CA VAL A 29 9.06 -19.78 -2.83
C VAL A 29 10.09 -18.85 -3.48
N THR A 30 11.16 -18.51 -2.78
CA THR A 30 12.23 -17.67 -3.34
C THR A 30 12.83 -18.28 -4.61
N LYS A 31 13.12 -19.59 -4.61
CA LYS A 31 13.60 -20.31 -5.81
C LYS A 31 12.61 -20.26 -6.97
N ILE A 32 11.30 -20.42 -6.68
CA ILE A 32 10.25 -20.32 -7.70
C ILE A 32 10.24 -18.92 -8.31
N LEU A 33 10.28 -17.86 -7.47
CA LEU A 33 10.30 -16.48 -7.93
C LEU A 33 11.54 -16.18 -8.78
N GLU A 34 12.70 -16.67 -8.38
CA GLU A 34 13.95 -16.51 -9.15
C GLU A 34 13.87 -17.18 -10.51
N LYS A 35 13.30 -18.39 -10.58
CA LYS A 35 13.07 -19.09 -11.85
C LYS A 35 12.16 -18.29 -12.77
N LEU A 36 11.03 -17.77 -12.25
CA LEU A 36 10.09 -16.97 -13.03
C LEU A 36 10.71 -15.65 -13.52
N LYS A 37 11.56 -15.02 -12.69
CA LYS A 37 12.32 -13.83 -13.13
C LYS A 37 13.36 -14.19 -14.21
N GLY A 38 13.99 -15.34 -14.14
CA GLY A 38 14.88 -15.84 -15.19
C GLY A 38 14.17 -15.98 -16.55
N GLU A 39 12.89 -16.25 -16.54
CA GLU A 39 12.03 -16.27 -17.75
C GLU A 39 11.56 -14.86 -18.18
N LYS A 40 12.10 -13.79 -17.61
CA LYS A 40 11.79 -12.38 -17.87
C LYS A 40 10.32 -12.00 -17.62
N LEU A 41 9.64 -12.73 -16.75
CA LEU A 41 8.25 -12.45 -16.35
C LEU A 41 8.20 -11.31 -15.32
N LYS A 42 7.20 -10.44 -15.45
CA LYS A 42 6.86 -9.46 -14.42
C LYS A 42 6.03 -10.13 -13.33
N LEU A 43 6.44 -9.95 -12.08
CA LEU A 43 5.87 -10.63 -10.91
C LEU A 43 5.08 -9.64 -10.05
N PHE A 44 3.85 -10.03 -9.71
CA PHE A 44 2.93 -9.25 -8.88
C PHE A 44 2.61 -10.02 -7.60
N GLY A 45 2.63 -9.34 -6.47
CA GLY A 45 2.28 -9.90 -5.17
C GLY A 45 1.20 -9.10 -4.44
N ASP A 46 0.57 -9.73 -3.46
CA ASP A 46 -0.42 -9.16 -2.56
C ASP A 46 0.17 -9.08 -1.15
N SER A 47 0.28 -7.89 -0.56
CA SER A 47 0.76 -7.68 0.82
C SER A 47 1.99 -8.56 1.13
N ALA A 48 2.96 -8.59 0.22
CA ALA A 48 4.00 -9.61 0.20
C ALA A 48 4.88 -9.61 1.45
N ASN A 49 5.17 -10.79 1.96
CA ASN A 49 6.19 -10.98 3.01
C ASN A 49 7.59 -10.66 2.47
N ALA A 50 8.52 -10.31 3.36
CA ALA A 50 9.86 -9.85 3.01
C ALA A 50 10.63 -10.81 2.06
N TYR A 51 10.51 -12.13 2.26
CA TYR A 51 11.17 -13.13 1.40
C TYR A 51 10.72 -13.07 -0.06
N ALA A 52 9.48 -12.66 -0.31
CA ALA A 52 8.91 -12.52 -1.65
C ALA A 52 9.05 -11.08 -2.17
N ALA A 53 8.81 -10.08 -1.33
CA ALA A 53 8.76 -8.67 -1.70
C ALA A 53 9.99 -8.20 -2.47
N VAL A 54 11.19 -8.63 -2.07
CA VAL A 54 12.47 -8.29 -2.73
C VAL A 54 12.62 -8.90 -4.14
N LYS A 55 11.75 -9.81 -4.52
CA LYS A 55 11.76 -10.48 -5.85
C LYS A 55 10.62 -10.02 -6.75
N LEU A 56 9.67 -9.26 -6.24
CA LEU A 56 8.51 -8.79 -6.99
C LEU A 56 8.81 -7.49 -7.72
N ASP A 57 8.12 -7.26 -8.83
CA ASP A 57 8.17 -5.99 -9.57
C ASP A 57 7.07 -5.04 -9.08
N TYR A 58 5.94 -5.59 -8.63
CA TYR A 58 4.81 -4.81 -8.13
C TYR A 58 4.12 -5.52 -6.95
N ILE A 59 3.77 -4.75 -5.92
CA ILE A 59 3.06 -5.22 -4.74
C ILE A 59 1.82 -4.37 -4.53
N TYR A 60 0.65 -4.99 -4.65
CA TYR A 60 -0.61 -4.34 -4.31
C TYR A 60 -1.03 -4.67 -2.86
N ASN A 61 -1.95 -3.91 -2.29
CA ASN A 61 -2.30 -3.94 -0.88
C ASN A 61 -1.08 -3.81 0.05
N ALA A 62 -0.03 -3.09 -0.40
CA ALA A 62 1.13 -2.83 0.42
C ALA A 62 0.73 -1.96 1.62
N PRO A 63 1.06 -2.36 2.88
CA PRO A 63 0.71 -1.56 4.05
C PRO A 63 1.28 -0.14 3.96
N THR A 64 0.44 0.85 4.18
CA THR A 64 0.81 2.28 4.26
C THR A 64 0.95 2.74 5.71
N THR A 65 0.54 1.90 6.65
CA THR A 65 0.58 2.12 8.10
C THR A 65 1.15 0.88 8.78
N SER A 66 1.47 1.00 10.08
CA SER A 66 1.92 -0.14 10.90
C SER A 66 0.74 -0.94 11.45
N SER A 67 1.03 -2.03 12.16
CA SER A 67 0.00 -2.90 12.77
C SER A 67 -0.63 -2.32 14.03
N MET A 68 -0.16 -1.18 14.53
CA MET A 68 -0.67 -0.47 15.71
C MET A 68 -0.97 -1.38 16.92
N TYR A 69 -0.02 -2.28 17.24
CA TYR A 69 -0.10 -3.03 18.50
C TYR A 69 0.01 -2.09 19.71
N ASN A 70 -0.56 -2.46 20.85
CA ASN A 70 -0.59 -1.65 22.09
C ASN A 70 0.79 -1.19 22.61
N CYS A 71 1.88 -1.77 22.12
CA CYS A 71 3.25 -1.40 22.47
C CYS A 71 3.88 -0.39 21.50
N ILE A 72 3.12 0.12 20.53
CA ILE A 72 3.59 1.08 19.51
C ILE A 72 3.06 2.46 19.88
N ASP A 73 3.99 3.41 20.09
CA ASP A 73 3.64 4.77 20.50
C ASP A 73 3.03 5.60 19.36
N TYR A 74 3.51 5.42 18.13
CA TYR A 74 2.95 6.06 16.95
C TYR A 74 3.19 5.25 15.68
N ASP A 75 2.38 5.52 14.68
CA ASP A 75 2.40 4.80 13.41
C ASP A 75 3.56 5.26 12.52
N ILE A 76 4.27 4.30 11.94
CA ILE A 76 5.28 4.54 10.90
C ILE A 76 5.01 3.63 9.69
N PRO A 77 5.17 4.11 8.46
CA PRO A 77 4.94 3.34 7.24
C PRO A 77 6.14 2.42 6.94
N PHE A 78 6.52 1.56 7.89
CA PHE A 78 7.75 0.76 7.83
C PHE A 78 7.87 -0.07 6.55
N TYR A 79 6.76 -0.67 6.11
CA TYR A 79 6.77 -1.47 4.88
C TYR A 79 7.16 -0.65 3.65
N GLN A 80 6.58 0.55 3.53
CA GLN A 80 6.87 1.48 2.43
C GLN A 80 8.33 1.96 2.48
N MET A 81 8.84 2.27 3.67
CA MET A 81 10.23 2.70 3.86
C MET A 81 11.24 1.63 3.44
N VAL A 82 10.93 0.34 3.69
CA VAL A 82 11.84 -0.78 3.38
C VAL A 82 11.77 -1.17 1.90
N PHE A 83 10.58 -1.24 1.32
CA PHE A 83 10.39 -1.85 -0.01
C PHE A 83 10.25 -0.83 -1.14
N ARG A 84 10.05 0.46 -0.84
CA ARG A 84 10.11 1.49 -1.86
C ARG A 84 11.51 1.57 -2.47
N GLY A 85 11.61 1.43 -3.78
CA GLY A 85 12.88 1.30 -4.51
C GLY A 85 13.21 -0.13 -4.93
N SER A 86 12.62 -1.15 -4.28
CA SER A 86 12.76 -2.55 -4.70
C SER A 86 11.61 -2.99 -5.61
N ALA A 87 10.39 -2.52 -5.34
CA ALA A 87 9.19 -2.81 -6.10
C ALA A 87 8.30 -1.57 -6.18
N SER A 88 7.43 -1.51 -7.20
CA SER A 88 6.34 -0.53 -7.22
C SER A 88 5.27 -0.95 -6.21
N LEU A 89 4.84 -0.03 -5.37
CA LEU A 89 3.90 -0.29 -4.30
C LEU A 89 2.56 0.41 -4.54
N SER A 90 1.45 -0.26 -4.25
CA SER A 90 0.14 0.38 -4.16
C SER A 90 -0.53 0.05 -2.83
N GLY A 91 -1.20 1.05 -2.26
CA GLY A 91 -1.96 0.90 -1.02
C GLY A 91 -3.18 -0.02 -1.15
N LYS A 92 -3.94 -0.12 -0.08
CA LYS A 92 -5.23 -0.81 -0.08
C LYS A 92 -6.23 -0.15 -1.04
N PRO A 93 -7.27 -0.88 -1.48
CA PRO A 93 -8.37 -0.28 -2.24
C PRO A 93 -9.09 0.80 -1.42
N ILE A 94 -8.91 2.06 -1.79
CA ILE A 94 -9.47 3.20 -1.04
C ILE A 94 -11.01 3.24 -1.06
N ASN A 95 -11.63 2.70 -2.10
CA ASN A 95 -13.08 2.67 -2.24
C ASN A 95 -13.78 1.60 -1.38
N LEU A 96 -13.02 0.70 -0.75
CA LEU A 96 -13.56 -0.30 0.19
C LEU A 96 -13.35 0.10 1.65
N ASP A 97 -12.65 1.19 1.91
CA ASP A 97 -12.45 1.70 3.26
C ASP A 97 -13.61 2.60 3.71
N GLY A 98 -13.91 2.60 5.00
CA GLY A 98 -14.94 3.46 5.59
C GLY A 98 -14.56 4.95 5.58
N ASP A 99 -13.26 5.28 5.48
CA ASP A 99 -12.72 6.63 5.32
C ASP A 99 -11.73 6.70 4.15
N ALA A 100 -12.29 6.77 2.95
CA ALA A 100 -11.53 6.85 1.70
C ALA A 100 -10.52 8.01 1.67
N GLN A 101 -10.84 9.13 2.33
CA GLN A 101 -9.95 10.30 2.39
C GLN A 101 -8.71 10.00 3.25
N THR A 102 -8.85 9.32 4.38
CA THR A 102 -7.70 8.91 5.20
C THR A 102 -6.81 7.91 4.45
N GLU A 103 -7.37 6.92 3.77
CA GLU A 103 -6.57 5.97 2.98
C GLU A 103 -5.89 6.65 1.77
N PHE A 104 -6.53 7.64 1.17
CA PHE A 104 -5.89 8.49 0.16
C PHE A 104 -4.70 9.25 0.74
N LEU A 105 -4.87 9.92 1.88
CA LEU A 105 -3.81 10.67 2.57
C LEU A 105 -2.66 9.75 3.02
N ASN A 106 -2.96 8.55 3.51
CA ASN A 106 -1.96 7.53 3.82
C ASN A 106 -1.12 7.17 2.58
N SER A 107 -1.77 6.99 1.43
CA SER A 107 -1.08 6.72 0.17
C SER A 107 -0.22 7.91 -0.29
N VAL A 108 -0.72 9.13 -0.15
CA VAL A 108 0.03 10.36 -0.45
C VAL A 108 1.24 10.50 0.44
N SER A 109 1.10 10.27 1.75
CA SER A 109 2.20 10.44 2.73
C SER A 109 3.44 9.64 2.39
N VAL A 110 3.27 8.48 1.76
CA VAL A 110 4.38 7.60 1.34
C VAL A 110 4.60 7.58 -0.17
N ALA A 111 3.89 8.43 -0.91
CA ALA A 111 3.86 8.47 -2.37
C ALA A 111 3.62 7.08 -2.99
N SER A 112 2.71 6.29 -2.41
CA SER A 112 2.31 4.98 -2.92
C SER A 112 1.22 5.14 -3.99
N SER A 113 1.21 4.31 -5.00
CA SER A 113 0.12 4.28 -5.99
C SER A 113 -1.21 3.92 -5.32
N LEU A 114 -2.31 4.44 -5.86
CA LEU A 114 -3.65 4.14 -5.32
C LEU A 114 -4.11 2.75 -5.75
N GLY A 115 -4.80 2.06 -4.84
CA GLY A 115 -5.54 0.84 -5.12
C GLY A 115 -7.04 1.12 -5.24
N PHE A 116 -7.72 0.43 -6.16
CA PHE A 116 -9.18 0.42 -6.29
C PHE A 116 -9.64 -1.01 -6.56
N ALA A 117 -10.68 -1.44 -5.86
CA ALA A 117 -11.36 -2.70 -6.16
C ALA A 117 -12.52 -2.39 -7.12
N ILE A 118 -12.48 -2.98 -8.30
CA ILE A 118 -13.43 -2.65 -9.38
C ILE A 118 -14.17 -3.91 -9.81
N CYS A 119 -15.48 -3.79 -9.98
CA CYS A 119 -16.32 -4.79 -10.61
C CYS A 119 -17.31 -4.11 -11.58
N ASP A 120 -17.86 -4.88 -12.51
CA ASP A 120 -18.86 -4.39 -13.45
C ASP A 120 -20.23 -4.21 -12.77
N HIS A 121 -20.68 -5.25 -12.09
CA HIS A 121 -21.93 -5.24 -11.32
C HIS A 121 -21.81 -6.16 -10.08
N VAL A 122 -22.73 -6.00 -9.15
CA VAL A 122 -22.86 -6.85 -7.97
C VAL A 122 -24.24 -7.49 -7.99
N ASP A 123 -24.29 -8.83 -7.86
CA ASP A 123 -25.54 -9.55 -7.71
C ASP A 123 -26.27 -9.09 -6.42
N THR A 124 -27.58 -8.87 -6.52
CA THR A 124 -28.43 -8.43 -5.40
C THR A 124 -28.38 -9.37 -4.20
N ASN A 125 -28.05 -10.65 -4.41
CA ASN A 125 -27.88 -11.63 -3.33
C ASN A 125 -26.62 -11.35 -2.50
N PHE A 126 -25.56 -10.82 -3.09
CA PHE A 126 -24.36 -10.37 -2.36
C PHE A 126 -24.66 -9.15 -1.49
N VAL A 127 -25.45 -8.20 -1.99
CA VAL A 127 -25.79 -6.97 -1.24
C VAL A 127 -26.64 -7.28 0.00
N LYS A 128 -27.48 -8.31 -0.05
CA LYS A 128 -28.33 -8.75 1.09
C LYS A 128 -27.55 -9.49 2.18
N ASN A 129 -26.35 -9.95 1.91
CA ASN A 129 -25.50 -10.69 2.82
C ASN A 129 -24.35 -9.79 3.34
N SER A 130 -23.36 -10.40 3.99
CA SER A 130 -22.20 -9.72 4.59
C SER A 130 -21.26 -9.05 3.59
N TYR A 131 -21.56 -9.07 2.30
CA TYR A 131 -20.74 -8.53 1.21
C TYR A 131 -21.28 -7.23 0.61
N SER A 132 -22.05 -6.46 1.38
CA SER A 132 -22.62 -5.16 0.94
C SER A 132 -21.55 -4.16 0.47
N PHE A 133 -20.32 -4.24 0.99
CA PHE A 133 -19.18 -3.44 0.56
C PHE A 133 -18.82 -3.63 -0.93
N ALA A 134 -19.17 -4.76 -1.54
CA ALA A 134 -18.90 -5.02 -2.95
C ALA A 134 -19.59 -4.01 -3.87
N SER A 135 -20.72 -3.42 -3.46
CA SER A 135 -21.41 -2.37 -4.21
C SER A 135 -20.58 -1.09 -4.37
N GLN A 136 -19.62 -0.85 -3.47
CA GLN A 136 -18.69 0.27 -3.54
C GLN A 136 -17.63 0.11 -4.65
N GLY A 137 -17.53 -1.07 -5.26
CA GLY A 137 -16.62 -1.39 -6.36
C GLY A 137 -17.23 -1.27 -7.76
N VAL A 138 -18.53 -0.96 -7.89
CA VAL A 138 -19.17 -0.88 -9.21
C VAL A 138 -18.61 0.30 -10.00
N TYR A 139 -17.95 0.00 -11.14
CA TYR A 139 -17.20 0.98 -11.91
C TYR A 139 -18.00 2.22 -12.30
N SER A 140 -19.24 2.07 -12.72
CA SER A 140 -20.11 3.18 -13.11
C SER A 140 -20.36 4.18 -11.97
N GLY A 141 -20.31 3.71 -10.72
CA GLY A 141 -20.52 4.55 -9.53
C GLY A 141 -19.23 5.22 -9.01
N ILE A 142 -18.04 4.69 -9.34
CA ILE A 142 -16.77 5.17 -8.77
C ILE A 142 -15.79 5.76 -9.80
N SER A 143 -16.12 5.71 -11.10
CA SER A 143 -15.22 6.14 -12.17
C SER A 143 -14.74 7.59 -12.02
N ASP A 144 -15.60 8.50 -11.57
CA ASP A 144 -15.23 9.90 -11.39
C ASP A 144 -14.39 10.11 -10.13
N ALA A 145 -14.65 9.37 -9.05
CA ALA A 145 -13.80 9.38 -7.87
C ALA A 145 -12.39 8.84 -8.19
N ILE A 146 -12.29 7.78 -9.01
CA ILE A 146 -10.98 7.26 -9.48
C ILE A 146 -10.20 8.35 -10.23
N LYS A 147 -10.85 9.07 -11.15
CA LYS A 147 -10.21 10.17 -11.90
C LYS A 147 -9.75 11.28 -10.99
N ASP A 148 -10.59 11.71 -10.04
CA ASP A 148 -10.28 12.78 -9.11
C ASP A 148 -9.10 12.45 -8.21
N TYR A 149 -9.12 11.31 -7.52
CA TYR A 149 -8.02 10.87 -6.67
C TYR A 149 -6.72 10.65 -7.46
N THR A 150 -6.82 10.07 -8.66
CA THR A 150 -5.67 9.86 -9.53
C THR A 150 -5.05 11.19 -9.98
N ALA A 151 -5.87 12.18 -10.35
CA ALA A 151 -5.39 13.50 -10.72
C ALA A 151 -4.68 14.20 -9.57
N LYS A 152 -5.17 14.05 -8.33
CA LYS A 152 -4.57 14.64 -7.13
C LYS A 152 -3.22 14.01 -6.76
N ILE A 153 -3.07 12.70 -6.85
CA ILE A 153 -1.82 12.02 -6.46
C ILE A 153 -0.77 12.05 -7.57
N LYS A 154 -1.15 12.15 -8.83
CA LYS A 154 -0.25 12.07 -9.98
C LYS A 154 0.98 13.00 -9.86
N PRO A 155 0.85 14.31 -9.53
CA PRO A 155 2.00 15.20 -9.37
C PRO A 155 2.96 14.74 -8.26
N VAL A 156 2.44 14.13 -7.19
CA VAL A 156 3.24 13.60 -6.08
C VAL A 156 4.08 12.40 -6.56
N LEU A 157 3.46 11.48 -7.28
CA LEU A 157 4.14 10.30 -7.83
C LEU A 157 5.22 10.71 -8.84
N GLU A 158 4.94 11.67 -9.72
CA GLU A 158 5.91 12.19 -10.69
C GLU A 158 7.12 12.84 -10.02
N LYS A 159 6.90 13.65 -8.96
CA LYS A 159 7.99 14.29 -8.20
C LYS A 159 8.86 13.27 -7.43
N THR A 160 8.28 12.17 -6.99
CA THR A 160 8.96 11.16 -6.17
C THR A 160 9.34 9.90 -6.93
N ASP A 161 9.29 9.94 -8.26
CA ASP A 161 9.65 8.78 -9.09
C ASP A 161 11.12 8.38 -8.87
N GLY A 162 11.35 7.09 -8.69
CA GLY A 162 12.67 6.53 -8.39
C GLY A 162 13.26 6.89 -7.02
N ALA A 163 12.63 7.76 -6.23
CA ALA A 163 13.13 8.17 -4.92
C ALA A 163 12.71 7.19 -3.82
N VAL A 164 13.60 6.97 -2.84
CA VAL A 164 13.33 6.18 -1.63
C VAL A 164 13.03 7.10 -0.45
N ILE A 165 12.28 6.59 0.54
CA ILE A 165 12.01 7.33 1.78
C ILE A 165 13.26 7.28 2.65
N THR A 166 13.76 8.45 3.06
CA THR A 166 14.96 8.61 3.90
C THR A 166 14.61 8.91 5.36
N ASN A 167 13.48 9.60 5.59
CA ASN A 167 13.01 9.91 6.92
C ASN A 167 11.48 10.02 6.94
N TYR A 168 10.89 9.74 8.10
CA TYR A 168 9.47 9.91 8.38
C TYR A 168 9.30 10.42 9.81
N VAL A 169 8.55 11.51 9.96
CA VAL A 169 8.23 12.11 11.25
C VAL A 169 6.72 12.28 11.35
N LYS A 170 6.16 12.01 12.54
CA LYS A 170 4.74 12.25 12.82
C LYS A 170 4.61 13.08 14.07
N ASN A 171 4.02 14.26 13.96
CA ASN A 171 3.76 15.20 15.06
C ASN A 171 2.26 15.42 15.18
N GLY A 172 1.60 14.73 16.11
CA GLY A 172 0.15 14.76 16.24
C GLY A 172 -0.52 14.23 14.95
N ASP A 173 -1.34 15.08 14.33
CA ASP A 173 -2.05 14.75 13.10
C ASP A 173 -1.27 15.08 11.82
N VAL A 174 -0.05 15.61 11.93
CA VAL A 174 0.78 15.93 10.78
C VAL A 174 1.89 14.90 10.60
N SER A 175 1.99 14.32 9.42
CA SER A 175 3.13 13.52 9.01
C SER A 175 4.00 14.25 7.99
N GLU A 176 5.30 14.00 8.06
CA GLU A 176 6.32 14.56 7.19
C GLU A 176 7.20 13.43 6.68
N THR A 177 7.31 13.30 5.37
CA THR A 177 8.08 12.24 4.70
C THR A 177 9.12 12.85 3.80
N HIS A 178 10.38 12.53 4.03
CA HIS A 178 11.52 12.99 3.24
C HIS A 178 11.95 11.92 2.24
N PHE A 179 12.24 12.34 1.03
CA PHE A 179 12.69 11.47 -0.05
C PHE A 179 14.15 11.75 -0.44
N SER A 180 14.83 10.75 -0.99
CA SER A 180 16.25 10.81 -1.35
C SER A 180 16.57 11.86 -2.42
N ASN A 181 15.59 12.32 -3.17
CA ASN A 181 15.74 13.38 -4.18
C ASN A 181 15.47 14.80 -3.64
N GLY A 182 15.28 14.94 -2.32
CA GLY A 182 15.03 16.21 -1.64
C GLY A 182 13.56 16.62 -1.57
N VAL A 183 12.65 15.88 -2.18
CA VAL A 183 11.20 16.14 -2.05
C VAL A 183 10.75 15.84 -0.63
N VAL A 184 9.88 16.70 -0.09
CA VAL A 184 9.22 16.51 1.19
C VAL A 184 7.71 16.54 0.99
N ILE A 185 7.01 15.57 1.56
CA ILE A 185 5.56 15.49 1.59
C ILE A 185 5.10 15.69 3.02
N CYS A 186 4.29 16.73 3.25
CA CYS A 186 3.64 16.94 4.53
C CYS A 186 2.14 16.69 4.37
N VAL A 187 1.58 15.85 5.25
CA VAL A 187 0.15 15.49 5.24
C VAL A 187 -0.48 15.85 6.56
N ASN A 188 -1.59 16.56 6.51
CA ASN A 188 -2.42 16.88 7.66
C ASN A 188 -3.65 15.96 7.69
N PHE A 189 -3.70 15.05 8.64
CA PHE A 189 -4.83 14.15 8.90
C PHE A 189 -5.89 14.77 9.81
N GLY A 190 -5.58 15.91 10.45
CA GLY A 190 -6.45 16.60 11.38
C GLY A 190 -7.58 17.36 10.69
N ASN A 191 -8.51 17.87 11.50
CA ASN A 191 -9.66 18.66 11.06
C ASN A 191 -9.41 20.17 11.08
N ASP A 192 -8.26 20.61 11.58
CA ASP A 192 -7.84 22.00 11.64
C ASP A 192 -6.64 22.23 10.71
N THR A 193 -6.45 23.47 10.30
CA THR A 193 -5.27 23.87 9.52
C THR A 193 -4.01 23.73 10.36
N ALA A 194 -2.97 23.12 9.78
CA ALA A 194 -1.67 22.96 10.39
C ALA A 194 -0.62 23.85 9.72
N VAL A 195 0.33 24.36 10.50
CA VAL A 195 1.46 25.15 9.98
C VAL A 195 2.74 24.34 10.14
N THR A 196 3.49 24.18 9.06
CA THR A 196 4.78 23.50 9.01
C THR A 196 5.84 24.43 8.45
N GLU A 197 7.11 24.04 8.49
CA GLU A 197 8.19 24.79 7.86
C GLU A 197 8.05 24.86 6.32
N TYR A 198 7.30 23.92 5.71
CA TYR A 198 7.03 23.87 4.27
C TYR A 198 5.77 24.63 3.84
N GLY A 199 5.00 25.18 4.80
CA GLY A 199 3.82 25.98 4.55
C GLY A 199 2.61 25.59 5.40
N GLU A 200 1.50 26.25 5.12
CA GLU A 200 0.20 26.02 5.75
C GLU A 200 -0.54 24.88 5.03
N ILE A 201 -1.02 23.90 5.76
CA ILE A 201 -1.72 22.72 5.23
C ILE A 201 -3.16 22.76 5.76
N GLN A 202 -4.11 22.83 4.85
CA GLN A 202 -5.53 22.78 5.19
C GLN A 202 -5.90 21.46 5.86
N ALA A 203 -7.03 21.44 6.57
CA ALA A 203 -7.57 20.21 7.16
C ALA A 203 -7.71 19.10 6.11
N ARG A 204 -7.34 17.87 6.46
CA ARG A 204 -7.48 16.68 5.60
C ARG A 204 -6.83 16.87 4.22
N SER A 205 -5.65 17.49 4.18
CA SER A 205 -4.95 17.86 2.95
C SER A 205 -3.44 17.60 3.04
N PHE A 206 -2.72 17.96 2.00
CA PHE A 206 -1.27 17.76 1.92
C PHE A 206 -0.59 18.86 1.08
N ILE A 207 0.72 18.99 1.28
CA ILE A 207 1.62 19.75 0.40
C ILE A 207 2.80 18.85 -0.01
N CYS A 208 3.34 19.13 -1.18
CA CYS A 208 4.52 18.44 -1.73
C CYS A 208 5.49 19.49 -2.26
N SER A 209 6.55 19.71 -1.51
CA SER A 209 7.60 20.70 -1.82
C SER A 209 8.67 20.09 -2.71
#